data_710679620a1c3eb61665740847091301
#
_entry.id   710679620a1c3eb61665740847091301
#
_cell.length_a   1.000
_cell.length_b   1.000
_cell.length_c   1.000
_cell.angle_alpha   90.00
_cell.angle_beta   90.00
_cell.angle_gamma   90.00
#
_symmetry.space_group_name_H-M   'P 1'
#
loop_
_entity.id
_entity.type
_entity.pdbx_description
1 polymer ?
#
loop_
_entity_poly.entity_id
_entity_poly.type
_entity_poly.pdbx_seq_one_letter_code
_entity_poly.pdbx_strand_id
1 'polypeptide(L)'
;MKVGFIGAGNMASAMIGGIINSKLLSPSNIIASAKTDKTLDNIKEKYKINTTKDSISLVKECDIVVIAVKPNVYEEVLKQIKDYIDNEKIIVTIAAGISINSVEKIIGNDKKIIRTMPNTPALVNCGMSSLSPNKNIEKNDIDAVKTIFDSFGK
;
A
#
# COMPACT_ATOMS: atom_id res chain seq x y z
N MET A 1 -3.29 12.68 -6.35
CA MET A 1 -3.05 11.66 -5.32
C MET A 1 -1.98 10.69 -5.79
N LYS A 2 -1.00 10.44 -4.96
CA LYS A 2 0.05 9.46 -5.26
C LYS A 2 -0.05 8.30 -4.30
N VAL A 3 0.06 7.09 -4.84
CA VAL A 3 -0.02 5.84 -4.08
C VAL A 3 1.32 5.11 -4.17
N GLY A 4 1.87 4.73 -3.02
CA GLY A 4 3.11 3.99 -2.96
C GLY A 4 2.89 2.58 -2.44
N PHE A 5 3.63 1.64 -2.99
CA PHE A 5 3.61 0.24 -2.55
C PHE A 5 4.99 -0.13 -2.04
N ILE A 6 5.10 -0.39 -0.75
CA ILE A 6 6.35 -0.92 -0.20
C ILE A 6 6.29 -2.43 -0.34
N GLY A 7 7.06 -2.96 -1.27
CA GLY A 7 6.98 -4.33 -1.72
C GLY A 7 6.37 -4.40 -3.12
N ALA A 8 6.94 -5.23 -3.98
CA ALA A 8 6.51 -5.35 -5.37
C ALA A 8 6.29 -6.81 -5.76
N GLY A 9 5.75 -7.60 -4.83
CA GLY A 9 5.44 -9.00 -5.08
C GLY A 9 4.12 -9.19 -5.81
N ASN A 10 3.61 -10.42 -5.79
CA ASN A 10 2.41 -10.77 -6.54
C ASN A 10 1.18 -9.95 -6.15
N MET A 11 0.97 -9.76 -4.86
CA MET A 11 -0.20 -9.01 -4.39
C MET A 11 -0.11 -7.54 -4.82
N ALA A 12 1.04 -6.90 -4.61
CA ALA A 12 1.24 -5.52 -5.04
C ALA A 12 1.08 -5.37 -6.55
N SER A 13 1.62 -6.32 -7.32
CA SER A 13 1.51 -6.32 -8.77
C SER A 13 0.04 -6.41 -9.22
N ALA A 14 -0.75 -7.27 -8.57
CA ALA A 14 -2.17 -7.41 -8.89
C ALA A 14 -2.95 -6.13 -8.57
N MET A 15 -2.65 -5.49 -7.44
CA MET A 15 -3.30 -4.24 -7.06
C MET A 15 -2.94 -3.12 -8.04
N ILE A 16 -1.67 -3.00 -8.38
CA ILE A 16 -1.21 -1.99 -9.33
C ILE A 16 -1.88 -2.20 -10.70
N GLY A 17 -1.92 -3.45 -11.15
CA GLY A 17 -2.58 -3.79 -12.40
C GLY A 17 -4.06 -3.40 -12.42
N GLY A 18 -4.77 -3.66 -11.33
CA GLY A 18 -6.16 -3.28 -11.20
C GLY A 18 -6.38 -1.77 -11.24
N ILE A 19 -5.52 -1.03 -10.55
CA ILE A 19 -5.60 0.44 -10.54
C ILE A 19 -5.39 1.00 -11.96
N ILE A 20 -4.38 0.49 -12.66
CA ILE A 20 -4.05 0.96 -14.02
C ILE A 20 -5.13 0.56 -15.01
N ASN A 21 -5.60 -0.69 -14.96
CA ASN A 21 -6.62 -1.19 -15.88
C ASN A 21 -7.95 -0.46 -15.71
N SER A 22 -8.28 -0.04 -14.50
CA SER A 22 -9.49 0.74 -14.23
C SER A 22 -9.34 2.21 -14.60
N LYS A 23 -8.13 2.66 -14.94
CA LYS A 23 -7.79 4.04 -15.24
C LYS A 23 -8.01 5.00 -14.08
N LEU A 24 -8.00 4.46 -12.86
CA LEU A 24 -8.17 5.25 -11.64
C LEU A 24 -7.04 6.24 -11.43
N LEU A 25 -5.81 5.80 -11.64
CA LEU A 25 -4.60 6.63 -11.54
C LEU A 25 -3.71 6.35 -12.74
N SER A 26 -2.98 7.38 -13.17
CA SER A 26 -1.98 7.19 -14.20
C SER A 26 -0.75 6.50 -13.60
N PRO A 27 0.04 5.76 -14.41
CA PRO A 27 1.26 5.12 -13.91
C PRO A 27 2.24 6.07 -13.22
N SER A 28 2.26 7.34 -13.63
CA SER A 28 3.15 8.35 -13.02
C SER A 28 2.79 8.67 -11.57
N ASN A 29 1.58 8.32 -11.14
CA ASN A 29 1.12 8.55 -9.77
C ASN A 29 1.26 7.32 -8.87
N ILE A 30 1.94 6.29 -9.36
CA ILE A 30 2.18 5.05 -8.60
C ILE A 30 3.69 4.83 -8.49
N ILE A 31 4.14 4.52 -7.27
CA ILE A 31 5.54 4.20 -6.99
C ILE A 31 5.59 2.88 -6.24
N ALA A 32 6.52 2.02 -6.60
CA ALA A 32 6.76 0.77 -5.87
C ALA A 32 8.21 0.72 -5.40
N SER A 33 8.42 0.17 -4.21
CA SER A 33 9.76 -0.08 -3.70
C SER A 33 9.97 -1.57 -3.47
N ALA A 34 11.20 -2.02 -3.65
CA ALA A 34 11.60 -3.39 -3.38
C ALA A 34 13.10 -3.45 -3.11
N LYS A 35 13.57 -4.58 -2.61
CA LYS A 35 14.97 -4.75 -2.25
C LYS A 35 15.87 -5.08 -3.45
N THR A 36 15.32 -5.66 -4.51
CA THR A 36 16.10 -6.10 -5.67
C THR A 36 15.75 -5.34 -6.92
N ASP A 37 16.75 -5.09 -7.75
CA ASP A 37 16.55 -4.44 -9.03
C ASP A 37 15.68 -5.28 -9.97
N LYS A 38 15.84 -6.60 -9.92
CA LYS A 38 15.05 -7.49 -10.77
C LYS A 38 13.56 -7.33 -10.53
N THR A 39 13.13 -7.28 -9.28
CA THR A 39 11.73 -7.11 -8.93
C THR A 39 11.22 -5.76 -9.42
N LEU A 40 12.02 -4.70 -9.23
CA LEU A 40 11.64 -3.35 -9.66
C LEU A 40 11.57 -3.25 -11.19
N ASP A 41 12.54 -3.83 -11.89
CA ASP A 41 12.55 -3.80 -13.35
C ASP A 41 11.36 -4.53 -13.92
N ASN A 42 10.98 -5.66 -13.36
CA ASN A 42 9.82 -6.43 -13.81
C ASN A 42 8.53 -5.63 -13.70
N ILE A 43 8.30 -5.00 -12.56
CA ILE A 43 7.05 -4.26 -12.35
C ILE A 43 7.02 -2.96 -13.16
N LYS A 44 8.17 -2.31 -13.30
CA LYS A 44 8.31 -1.11 -14.11
C LYS A 44 8.04 -1.40 -15.59
N GLU A 45 8.60 -2.49 -16.10
CA GLU A 45 8.39 -2.90 -17.48
C GLU A 45 6.93 -3.24 -17.75
N LYS A 46 6.29 -3.95 -16.81
CA LYS A 46 4.92 -4.40 -16.98
C LYS A 46 3.90 -3.27 -16.90
N TYR A 47 4.06 -2.32 -15.98
CA TYR A 47 3.06 -1.30 -15.69
C TYR A 47 3.50 0.13 -15.94
N LYS A 48 4.78 0.35 -16.25
CA LYS A 48 5.34 1.68 -16.53
C LYS A 48 5.24 2.66 -15.36
N ILE A 49 5.20 2.15 -14.13
CA ILE A 49 5.15 2.97 -12.92
C ILE A 49 6.55 3.39 -12.50
N ASN A 50 6.62 4.31 -11.54
CA ASN A 50 7.88 4.70 -10.92
C ASN A 50 8.31 3.64 -9.92
N THR A 51 9.64 3.47 -9.77
CA THR A 51 10.21 2.49 -8.83
C THR A 51 11.36 3.11 -8.07
N THR A 52 11.63 2.58 -6.87
CA THR A 52 12.74 3.03 -6.04
C THR A 52 13.17 1.90 -5.11
N LYS A 53 14.42 1.94 -4.67
CA LYS A 53 14.89 1.06 -3.59
C LYS A 53 14.74 1.72 -2.23
N ASP A 54 14.39 3.00 -2.20
CA ASP A 54 14.34 3.80 -0.98
C ASP A 54 12.89 3.99 -0.53
N SER A 55 12.46 3.19 0.44
CA SER A 55 11.11 3.29 0.99
C SER A 55 10.85 4.62 1.68
N ILE A 56 11.87 5.27 2.22
CA ILE A 56 11.71 6.58 2.86
C ILE A 56 11.34 7.62 1.82
N SER A 57 12.02 7.63 0.69
CA SER A 57 11.69 8.54 -0.41
C SER A 57 10.26 8.33 -0.89
N LEU A 58 9.84 7.07 -1.00
CA LEU A 58 8.48 6.72 -1.40
C LEU A 58 7.45 7.29 -0.40
N VAL A 59 7.68 7.10 0.89
CA VAL A 59 6.77 7.58 1.92
C VAL A 59 6.64 9.10 1.88
N LYS A 60 7.75 9.81 1.71
CA LYS A 60 7.72 11.28 1.65
C LYS A 60 6.89 11.80 0.50
N GLU A 61 6.84 11.06 -0.60
CA GLU A 61 6.19 11.51 -1.83
C GLU A 61 4.72 11.11 -1.93
N CYS A 62 4.32 10.04 -1.26
CA CYS A 62 2.99 9.46 -1.45
C CYS A 62 1.99 9.89 -0.38
N ASP A 63 0.72 9.97 -0.78
CA ASP A 63 -0.39 10.27 0.12
C ASP A 63 -0.93 9.01 0.80
N ILE A 64 -0.92 7.90 0.06
CA ILE A 64 -1.36 6.59 0.54
C ILE A 64 -0.19 5.63 0.35
N VAL A 65 0.18 4.95 1.43
CA VAL A 65 1.28 3.99 1.41
C VAL A 65 0.74 2.61 1.77
N VAL A 66 0.83 1.68 0.83
CA VAL A 66 0.40 0.30 1.04
C VAL A 66 1.63 -0.53 1.41
N ILE A 67 1.59 -1.16 2.58
CA ILE A 67 2.68 -2.02 3.03
C ILE A 67 2.39 -3.44 2.53
N ALA A 68 3.08 -3.82 1.47
CA ALA A 68 2.84 -5.08 0.74
C ALA A 68 3.99 -6.08 0.89
N VAL A 69 4.75 -5.99 1.97
CA VAL A 69 5.82 -6.94 2.26
C VAL A 69 5.27 -8.12 3.06
N LYS A 70 6.06 -9.16 3.20
CA LYS A 70 5.68 -10.32 4.00
C LYS A 70 5.54 -9.93 5.48
N PRO A 71 4.66 -10.61 6.24
CA PRO A 71 4.42 -10.25 7.65
C PRO A 71 5.68 -10.18 8.50
N ASN A 72 6.64 -11.08 8.28
CA ASN A 72 7.87 -11.10 9.07
C ASN A 72 8.82 -9.93 8.78
N VAL A 73 8.53 -9.12 7.77
CA VAL A 73 9.32 -7.95 7.38
C VAL A 73 8.67 -6.65 7.87
N TYR A 74 7.41 -6.70 8.30
CA TYR A 74 6.65 -5.51 8.68
C TYR A 74 7.34 -4.66 9.73
N GLU A 75 7.81 -5.28 10.82
CA GLU A 75 8.42 -4.52 11.92
C GLU A 75 9.61 -3.70 11.43
N GLU A 76 10.49 -4.32 10.65
CA GLU A 76 11.67 -3.66 10.09
C GLU A 76 11.27 -2.48 9.20
N VAL A 77 10.31 -2.70 8.30
CA VAL A 77 9.87 -1.66 7.37
C VAL A 77 9.22 -0.51 8.13
N LEU A 78 8.33 -0.80 9.06
CA LEU A 78 7.65 0.24 9.83
C LEU A 78 8.62 1.08 10.65
N LYS A 79 9.63 0.45 11.26
CA LYS A 79 10.66 1.18 12.00
C LYS A 79 11.47 2.09 11.09
N GLN A 80 11.72 1.66 9.87
CA GLN A 80 12.48 2.44 8.90
C GLN A 80 11.75 3.71 8.48
N ILE A 81 10.43 3.64 8.31
CA ILE A 81 9.66 4.75 7.75
C ILE A 81 8.92 5.60 8.79
N LYS A 82 8.87 5.17 10.05
CA LYS A 82 8.01 5.80 11.07
C LYS A 82 8.21 7.31 11.22
N ASP A 83 9.44 7.78 11.14
CA ASP A 83 9.75 9.20 11.35
C ASP A 83 9.35 10.07 10.16
N TYR A 84 8.98 9.47 9.05
CA TYR A 84 8.62 10.16 7.81
C TYR A 84 7.12 10.12 7.52
N ILE A 85 6.34 9.50 8.41
CA ILE A 85 4.89 9.45 8.30
C ILE A 85 4.30 10.63 9.07
N ASP A 86 3.68 11.56 8.34
CA ASP A 86 2.96 12.67 8.99
C ASP A 86 1.51 12.24 9.27
N ASN A 87 0.71 13.14 9.85
CA ASN A 87 -0.65 12.82 10.26
C ASN A 87 -1.66 12.83 9.10
N GLU A 88 -1.23 13.21 7.91
CA GLU A 88 -2.10 13.25 6.73
C GLU A 88 -1.98 12.01 5.86
N LYS A 89 -0.86 11.30 5.92
CA LYS A 89 -0.65 10.09 5.11
C LYS A 89 -1.47 8.93 5.66
N ILE A 90 -2.00 8.11 4.75
CA ILE A 90 -2.75 6.91 5.10
C ILE A 90 -1.84 5.70 4.92
N ILE A 91 -1.66 4.93 5.99
CA ILE A 91 -0.90 3.67 5.94
C ILE A 91 -1.89 2.53 5.82
N VAL A 92 -1.76 1.76 4.75
CA VAL A 92 -2.64 0.62 4.47
C VAL A 92 -1.84 -0.66 4.64
N THR A 93 -2.33 -1.56 5.48
CA THR A 93 -1.69 -2.86 5.68
C THR A 93 -2.52 -3.97 5.03
N ILE A 94 -1.85 -4.94 4.43
CA ILE A 94 -2.53 -6.03 3.71
C ILE A 94 -2.08 -7.41 4.16
N ALA A 95 -1.37 -7.52 5.26
CA ALA A 95 -0.83 -8.79 5.73
C ALA A 95 -1.73 -9.42 6.81
N ALA A 96 -2.01 -10.71 6.66
CA ALA A 96 -2.70 -11.47 7.69
C ALA A 96 -1.84 -11.50 8.95
N GLY A 97 -2.49 -11.44 10.12
CA GLY A 97 -1.78 -11.51 11.40
C GLY A 97 -1.15 -10.20 11.86
N ILE A 98 -1.24 -9.14 11.08
CA ILE A 98 -0.74 -7.83 11.47
C ILE A 98 -1.94 -6.99 11.92
N SER A 99 -2.02 -6.72 13.22
CA SER A 99 -3.11 -5.94 13.79
C SER A 99 -2.82 -4.44 13.73
N ILE A 100 -3.87 -3.63 13.81
CA ILE A 100 -3.71 -2.18 13.91
C ILE A 100 -2.88 -1.83 15.14
N ASN A 101 -3.12 -2.49 16.28
CA ASN A 101 -2.35 -2.24 17.50
C ASN A 101 -0.86 -2.46 17.30
N SER A 102 -0.48 -3.52 16.60
CA SER A 102 0.95 -3.81 16.39
C SER A 102 1.60 -2.73 15.52
N VAL A 103 0.87 -2.19 14.55
CA VAL A 103 1.36 -1.09 13.72
C VAL A 103 1.47 0.19 14.55
N GLU A 104 0.44 0.50 15.34
CA GLU A 104 0.44 1.71 16.18
C GLU A 104 1.56 1.71 17.22
N LYS A 105 1.94 0.55 17.73
CA LYS A 105 3.07 0.45 18.67
C LYS A 105 4.39 0.86 18.03
N ILE A 106 4.50 0.74 16.73
CA ILE A 106 5.75 1.06 16.03
C ILE A 106 5.72 2.50 15.50
N ILE A 107 4.65 2.91 14.83
CA ILE A 107 4.60 4.21 14.15
C ILE A 107 3.85 5.29 14.94
N GLY A 108 3.14 4.90 15.99
CA GLY A 108 2.37 5.84 16.81
C GLY A 108 0.87 5.70 16.61
N ASN A 109 0.11 6.06 17.64
CA ASN A 109 -1.36 5.94 17.61
C ASN A 109 -2.05 7.19 17.07
N ASP A 110 -1.28 8.18 16.62
CA ASP A 110 -1.78 9.41 16.02
C ASP A 110 -1.78 9.37 14.49
N LYS A 111 -1.39 8.25 13.90
CA LYS A 111 -1.32 8.10 12.44
C LYS A 111 -2.60 7.48 11.88
N LYS A 112 -2.85 7.73 10.59
CA LYS A 112 -4.00 7.15 9.89
C LYS A 112 -3.64 5.77 9.39
N ILE A 113 -4.33 4.74 9.90
CA ILE A 113 -4.04 3.34 9.55
C ILE A 113 -5.34 2.66 9.13
N ILE A 114 -5.29 1.96 7.99
CA ILE A 114 -6.37 1.09 7.55
C ILE A 114 -5.80 -0.31 7.35
N ARG A 115 -6.37 -1.28 8.04
CA ARG A 115 -6.05 -2.68 7.85
C ARG A 115 -6.97 -3.25 6.80
N THR A 116 -6.42 -3.96 5.82
CA THR A 116 -7.21 -4.62 4.79
C THR A 116 -6.84 -6.08 4.70
N MET A 117 -7.78 -6.88 4.20
CA MET A 117 -7.61 -8.31 3.98
C MET A 117 -8.11 -8.66 2.59
N PRO A 118 -7.35 -8.33 1.55
CA PRO A 118 -7.75 -8.71 0.20
C PRO A 118 -7.73 -10.23 0.05
N ASN A 119 -8.75 -10.77 -0.60
CA ASN A 119 -8.83 -12.21 -0.85
C ASN A 119 -7.90 -12.62 -1.99
N THR A 120 -7.54 -13.91 -2.01
CA THR A 120 -6.80 -14.47 -3.14
C THR A 120 -7.46 -14.14 -4.50
N PRO A 121 -8.78 -14.16 -4.64
CA PRO A 121 -9.42 -13.77 -5.89
C PRO A 121 -9.10 -12.34 -6.35
N ALA A 122 -8.55 -11.49 -5.50
CA ALA A 122 -8.09 -10.16 -5.93
C ALA A 122 -7.07 -10.27 -7.06
N LEU A 123 -6.32 -11.38 -7.10
CA LEU A 123 -5.35 -11.62 -8.16
C LEU A 123 -6.01 -11.78 -9.54
N VAL A 124 -7.31 -12.04 -9.58
CA VAL A 124 -8.09 -12.19 -10.81
C VAL A 124 -9.25 -11.20 -10.86
N ASN A 125 -9.15 -10.10 -10.16
CA ASN A 125 -10.14 -9.03 -10.12
C ASN A 125 -11.50 -9.44 -9.54
N CYS A 126 -11.53 -10.46 -8.72
CA CYS A 126 -12.78 -10.96 -8.14
C CYS A 126 -12.78 -10.90 -6.62
N GLY A 127 -11.75 -10.33 -6.03
CA GLY A 127 -11.61 -10.29 -4.59
C GLY A 127 -12.44 -9.20 -3.95
N MET A 128 -12.90 -9.45 -2.74
CA MET A 128 -13.46 -8.43 -1.88
C MET A 128 -12.46 -8.14 -0.79
N SER A 129 -12.38 -6.89 -0.41
CA SER A 129 -11.48 -6.46 0.65
C SER A 129 -12.28 -5.96 1.85
N SER A 130 -11.81 -6.32 3.02
CA SER A 130 -12.35 -5.82 4.28
C SER A 130 -11.48 -4.66 4.74
N LEU A 131 -12.08 -3.51 5.01
CA LEU A 131 -11.36 -2.32 5.45
C LEU A 131 -11.66 -2.06 6.91
N SER A 132 -10.63 -2.06 7.75
CA SER A 132 -10.75 -1.80 9.19
C SER A 132 -9.91 -0.56 9.52
N PRO A 133 -10.54 0.59 9.74
CA PRO A 133 -9.81 1.82 10.06
C PRO A 133 -9.49 1.91 11.54
N ASN A 134 -8.42 2.67 11.86
CA ASN A 134 -8.22 3.07 13.25
C ASN A 134 -8.99 4.37 13.54
N LYS A 135 -8.87 4.86 14.77
CA LYS A 135 -9.64 6.03 15.23
C LYS A 135 -9.31 7.34 14.51
N ASN A 136 -8.17 7.42 13.83
CA ASN A 136 -7.72 8.64 13.17
C ASN A 136 -8.21 8.77 11.73
N ILE A 137 -8.81 7.71 11.19
CA ILE A 137 -9.30 7.68 9.82
C ILE A 137 -10.62 8.43 9.73
N GLU A 138 -10.71 9.32 8.76
CA GLU A 138 -11.94 10.07 8.47
C GLU A 138 -12.66 9.43 7.28
N LYS A 139 -13.90 9.86 7.06
CA LYS A 139 -14.72 9.31 5.96
C LYS A 139 -14.04 9.47 4.61
N ASN A 140 -13.46 10.64 4.35
CA ASN A 140 -12.77 10.89 3.08
C ASN A 140 -11.61 9.94 2.87
N ASP A 141 -10.91 9.58 3.95
CA ASP A 141 -9.77 8.66 3.88
C ASP A 141 -10.24 7.27 3.49
N ILE A 142 -11.31 6.80 4.12
CA ILE A 142 -11.82 5.46 3.84
C ILE A 142 -12.40 5.39 2.43
N ASP A 143 -13.06 6.44 1.98
CA ASP A 143 -13.60 6.51 0.62
C ASP A 143 -12.47 6.44 -0.43
N ALA A 144 -11.36 7.12 -0.19
CA ALA A 144 -10.21 7.10 -1.09
C ALA A 144 -9.61 5.69 -1.19
N VAL A 145 -9.41 5.03 -0.04
CA VAL A 145 -8.84 3.68 -0.02
C VAL A 145 -9.83 2.67 -0.60
N LYS A 146 -11.11 2.82 -0.30
CA LYS A 146 -12.15 1.95 -0.87
C LYS A 146 -12.17 2.03 -2.39
N THR A 147 -12.05 3.23 -2.94
CA THR A 147 -12.01 3.44 -4.39
C THR A 147 -10.85 2.67 -5.01
N ILE A 148 -9.68 2.72 -4.38
CA ILE A 148 -8.51 1.98 -4.84
C ILE A 148 -8.78 0.47 -4.82
N PHE A 149 -9.34 -0.04 -3.73
CA PHE A 149 -9.59 -1.47 -3.57
C PHE A 149 -10.72 -1.96 -4.48
N ASP A 150 -11.71 -1.12 -4.77
CA ASP A 150 -12.78 -1.46 -5.71
C ASP A 150 -12.25 -1.62 -7.13
N SER A 151 -11.13 -0.98 -7.47
CA SER A 151 -10.56 -1.04 -8.82
C SER A 151 -10.11 -2.45 -9.20
N PHE A 152 -9.81 -3.30 -8.23
CA PHE A 152 -9.40 -4.69 -8.49
C PHE A 152 -10.26 -5.70 -7.73
N GLY A 153 -11.27 -5.26 -7.01
CA GLY A 153 -12.10 -6.11 -6.17
C GLY A 153 -13.37 -6.64 -6.82
N LYS A 154 -13.53 -6.37 -8.09
CA LYS A 154 -14.74 -6.79 -8.82
C LYS A 154 -14.47 -7.87 -9.81
#